data_ae3759ed11f67c64b166c45b73373a55
#
_entry.id   ae3759ed11f67c64b166c45b73373a55
#
_cell.length_a   1.000
_cell.length_b   1.000
_cell.length_c   1.000
_cell.angle_alpha   90.00
_cell.angle_beta   90.00
_cell.angle_gamma   90.00
#
_symmetry.space_group_name_H-M   'P 1'
#
loop_
_entity.id
_entity.type
_entity.pdbx_description
1 polymer ?
#
loop_
_entity_poly.entity_id
_entity_poly.type
_entity_poly.pdbx_seq_one_letter_code
_entity_poly.pdbx_strand_id
1 'polypeptide(L)'
;MTDTKQQISEELKKQIADDLRNFITTMAGGSANKASKMLKNVSNGYISIILNEKWDAISDDTWRNLQKQVGSTNEWKIVQTRGFKFLNMLFTDARLHSNTFGIIGNTGYGKTQTTEHIGNDNVFVVKSNEYFTSRTFLEELLRLMGKSGYGTTSASMMEVIIHTLLRLESPLIIIDEADKLNDKVLYFFISLYNALEGKCGLIIMATPYLKKRIDDGVHKSKKGYQEIYSRIGRHFLEVPKPSKNDIFAIIEANGITDELTKTGIYNKSECDLRSVKRLVHASLKQAEV
;
A
#
# COMPACT_ATOMS: atom_id res chain seq x y z
N MET A 1 12.15 29.64 28.92
CA MET A 1 11.33 28.44 29.26
C MET A 1 12.22 27.24 28.96
N THR A 2 12.81 26.65 29.97
CA THR A 2 13.70 25.49 29.88
C THR A 2 12.81 24.26 29.69
N ASP A 3 12.83 23.70 28.49
CA ASP A 3 12.25 22.39 28.17
C ASP A 3 12.94 21.33 29.04
N THR A 4 12.29 20.91 30.09
CA THR A 4 12.77 19.79 30.93
C THR A 4 12.50 18.52 30.13
N LYS A 5 13.49 18.08 29.33
CA LYS A 5 13.45 16.79 28.65
C LYS A 5 13.32 15.69 29.71
N GLN A 6 12.18 15.08 29.81
CA GLN A 6 11.86 14.01 30.73
C GLN A 6 12.86 12.84 30.51
N GLN A 7 13.51 12.39 31.55
CA GLN A 7 14.49 11.29 31.52
C GLN A 7 13.81 9.98 31.07
N ILE A 8 14.48 9.21 30.23
CA ILE A 8 13.94 7.94 29.71
C ILE A 8 13.95 6.89 30.82
N SER A 9 12.80 6.23 31.06
CA SER A 9 12.68 5.18 32.06
C SER A 9 13.49 3.94 31.70
N GLU A 10 13.93 3.17 32.68
CA GLU A 10 14.64 1.88 32.49
C GLU A 10 13.82 0.88 31.70
N GLU A 11 12.50 0.83 31.92
CA GLU A 11 11.58 -0.02 31.17
C GLU A 11 11.57 0.31 29.67
N LEU A 12 11.55 1.62 29.35
CA LEU A 12 11.59 2.07 27.96
C LEU A 12 12.94 1.77 27.30
N LYS A 13 14.05 1.92 28.03
CA LYS A 13 15.38 1.54 27.53
C LYS A 13 15.45 0.05 27.20
N LYS A 14 14.87 -0.81 28.08
CA LYS A 14 14.79 -2.24 27.85
C LYS A 14 13.98 -2.58 26.60
N GLN A 15 12.85 -1.95 26.43
CA GLN A 15 12.02 -2.11 25.22
C GLN A 15 12.77 -1.72 23.95
N ILE A 16 13.45 -0.57 23.95
CA ILE A 16 14.25 -0.11 22.81
C ILE A 16 15.41 -1.08 22.51
N ALA A 17 16.02 -1.68 23.54
CA ALA A 17 17.08 -2.67 23.37
C ALA A 17 16.55 -3.97 22.74
N ASP A 18 15.37 -4.42 23.13
CA ASP A 18 14.69 -5.58 22.52
C ASP A 18 14.27 -5.31 21.07
N ASP A 19 13.76 -4.12 20.79
CA ASP A 19 13.45 -3.67 19.43
C ASP A 19 14.73 -3.64 18.55
N LEU A 20 15.86 -3.20 19.10
CA LEU A 20 17.14 -3.25 18.39
C LEU A 20 17.59 -4.70 18.11
N ARG A 21 17.41 -5.63 19.03
CA ARG A 21 17.68 -7.07 18.80
C ARG A 21 16.84 -7.62 17.66
N ASN A 22 15.53 -7.29 17.67
CA ASN A 22 14.61 -7.67 16.60
C ASN A 22 15.00 -7.06 15.25
N PHE A 23 15.36 -5.77 15.21
CA PHE A 23 15.84 -5.09 14.02
C PHE A 23 17.10 -5.76 13.44
N ILE A 24 18.08 -6.09 14.30
CA ILE A 24 19.29 -6.78 13.88
C ILE A 24 18.98 -8.14 13.26
N THR A 25 18.08 -8.90 13.86
CA THR A 25 17.72 -10.24 13.39
C THR A 25 16.95 -10.19 12.07
N THR A 26 15.94 -9.32 11.98
CA THR A 26 15.00 -9.30 10.85
C THR A 26 15.51 -8.49 9.66
N MET A 27 16.08 -7.30 9.91
CA MET A 27 16.47 -6.36 8.86
C MET A 27 17.95 -6.42 8.50
N ALA A 28 18.81 -6.72 9.46
CA ALA A 28 20.26 -6.75 9.24
C ALA A 28 20.85 -8.18 9.15
N GLY A 29 20.00 -9.21 9.10
CA GLY A 29 20.42 -10.61 8.95
C GLY A 29 21.34 -11.08 10.09
N GLY A 30 21.09 -10.65 11.32
CA GLY A 30 21.86 -11.00 12.52
C GLY A 30 23.16 -10.22 12.70
N SER A 31 23.47 -9.24 11.85
CA SER A 31 24.76 -8.51 11.89
C SER A 31 24.61 -7.11 12.46
N ALA A 32 25.22 -6.85 13.65
CA ALA A 32 25.29 -5.52 14.26
C ALA A 32 26.00 -4.49 13.36
N ASN A 33 27.01 -4.92 12.60
CA ASN A 33 27.73 -4.06 11.66
C ASN A 33 26.84 -3.63 10.47
N LYS A 34 25.96 -4.51 9.99
CA LYS A 34 24.98 -4.13 8.96
C LYS A 34 23.92 -3.21 9.55
N ALA A 35 23.43 -3.50 10.75
CA ALA A 35 22.49 -2.65 11.44
C ALA A 35 23.00 -1.22 11.62
N SER A 36 24.26 -1.03 12.08
CA SER A 36 24.84 0.30 12.25
C SER A 36 24.97 1.11 10.96
N LYS A 37 25.09 0.45 9.79
CA LYS A 37 25.08 1.11 8.47
C LYS A 37 23.68 1.52 8.02
N MET A 38 22.66 0.87 8.52
CA MET A 38 21.24 1.17 8.22
C MET A 38 20.68 2.25 9.13
N LEU A 39 21.22 2.38 10.35
CA LEU A 39 20.74 3.33 11.36
C LEU A 39 21.53 4.65 11.27
N LYS A 40 20.81 5.77 11.30
CA LYS A 40 21.41 7.12 11.28
C LYS A 40 21.89 7.52 12.68
N ASN A 41 23.14 7.96 12.77
CA ASN A 41 23.79 8.41 14.03
C ASN A 41 23.84 7.34 15.13
N VAL A 42 23.90 6.05 14.77
CA VAL A 42 24.06 4.93 15.69
C VAL A 42 25.26 4.11 15.25
N SER A 43 26.36 4.23 15.98
CA SER A 43 27.58 3.48 15.70
C SER A 43 27.46 2.02 16.15
N ASN A 44 28.30 1.15 15.58
CA ASN A 44 28.40 -0.24 16.04
C ASN A 44 28.82 -0.33 17.53
N GLY A 45 29.59 0.64 18.03
CA GLY A 45 29.95 0.74 19.46
C GLY A 45 28.69 0.96 20.34
N TYR A 46 27.79 1.86 19.95
CA TYR A 46 26.54 2.06 20.67
C TYR A 46 25.65 0.79 20.64
N ILE A 47 25.56 0.13 19.51
CA ILE A 47 24.82 -1.16 19.41
C ILE A 47 25.39 -2.18 20.39
N SER A 48 26.72 -2.33 20.43
CA SER A 48 27.38 -3.27 21.34
C SER A 48 27.16 -2.93 22.82
N ILE A 49 27.22 -1.66 23.20
CA ILE A 49 26.96 -1.18 24.57
C ILE A 49 25.52 -1.50 24.98
N ILE A 50 24.53 -1.25 24.08
CA ILE A 50 23.11 -1.49 24.34
C ILE A 50 22.82 -2.99 24.49
N LEU A 51 23.37 -3.83 23.60
CA LEU A 51 23.17 -5.28 23.63
C LEU A 51 23.81 -5.95 24.87
N ASN A 52 24.88 -5.34 25.39
CA ASN A 52 25.57 -5.78 26.62
C ASN A 52 25.01 -5.11 27.89
N GLU A 53 23.86 -4.44 27.80
CA GLU A 53 23.12 -3.84 28.92
C GLU A 53 23.92 -2.78 29.73
N LYS A 54 24.94 -2.15 29.11
CA LYS A 54 25.73 -1.08 29.72
C LYS A 54 25.13 0.30 29.44
N TRP A 55 23.88 0.51 29.84
CA TRP A 55 23.02 1.61 29.37
C TRP A 55 23.41 2.99 29.91
N ASP A 56 24.13 3.06 31.07
CA ASP A 56 24.56 4.31 31.67
C ASP A 56 25.50 5.14 30.79
N ALA A 57 26.15 4.49 29.84
CA ALA A 57 27.04 5.14 28.87
C ALA A 57 26.30 5.77 27.67
N ILE A 58 25.00 5.65 27.61
CA ILE A 58 24.17 6.10 26.47
C ILE A 58 23.30 7.28 26.87
N SER A 59 23.43 8.40 26.15
CA SER A 59 22.61 9.58 26.39
C SER A 59 21.14 9.37 26.02
N ASP A 60 20.23 10.06 26.69
CA ASP A 60 18.80 10.03 26.40
C ASP A 60 18.48 10.42 24.95
N ASP A 61 19.23 11.35 24.36
CA ASP A 61 19.07 11.72 22.95
C ASP A 61 19.42 10.57 22.01
N THR A 62 20.41 9.75 22.34
CA THR A 62 20.75 8.54 21.57
C THR A 62 19.65 7.48 21.67
N TRP A 63 19.10 7.27 22.88
CA TRP A 63 17.96 6.37 23.09
C TRP A 63 16.73 6.83 22.30
N ARG A 64 16.38 8.11 22.33
CA ARG A 64 15.26 8.67 21.56
C ARG A 64 15.49 8.57 20.06
N ASN A 65 16.72 8.78 19.60
CA ASN A 65 17.08 8.60 18.19
C ASN A 65 16.94 7.13 17.76
N LEU A 66 17.43 6.22 18.61
CA LEU A 66 17.32 4.80 18.36
C LEU A 66 15.86 4.34 18.38
N GLN A 67 15.06 4.76 19.36
CA GLN A 67 13.62 4.47 19.44
C GLN A 67 12.87 4.86 18.15
N LYS A 68 13.20 6.00 17.56
CA LYS A 68 12.60 6.45 16.30
C LYS A 68 12.95 5.58 15.10
N GLN A 69 14.05 4.84 15.17
CA GLN A 69 14.57 4.07 14.04
C GLN A 69 14.37 2.55 14.19
N VAL A 70 14.51 2.04 15.41
CA VAL A 70 14.35 0.60 15.72
C VAL A 70 13.14 0.33 16.58
N GLY A 71 12.59 1.38 17.23
CA GLY A 71 11.39 1.19 18.02
C GLY A 71 10.46 0.37 17.16
N SER A 72 9.99 -0.73 17.71
CA SER A 72 8.93 -1.45 17.04
C SER A 72 7.89 -0.38 16.74
N THR A 73 7.91 0.10 15.52
CA THR A 73 6.64 0.34 14.90
C THR A 73 5.93 -0.96 15.22
N ASN A 74 4.96 -0.95 16.10
CA ASN A 74 3.95 -1.98 16.12
C ASN A 74 3.54 -2.08 14.68
N GLU A 75 4.24 -2.94 13.91
CA GLU A 75 4.02 -3.04 12.47
C GLU A 75 2.56 -3.37 12.37
N TRP A 76 1.83 -2.45 11.79
CA TRP A 76 0.40 -2.61 11.65
C TRP A 76 0.13 -3.95 11.00
N LYS A 77 -0.36 -4.91 11.77
CA LYS A 77 -0.63 -6.24 11.30
C LYS A 77 -1.80 -6.22 10.32
N ILE A 78 -1.51 -6.66 9.11
CA ILE A 78 -2.50 -6.77 8.05
C ILE A 78 -3.30 -8.04 8.24
N VAL A 79 -4.61 -7.89 8.31
CA VAL A 79 -5.55 -9.02 8.39
C VAL A 79 -6.19 -9.23 7.04
N GLN A 80 -6.29 -10.48 6.62
CA GLN A 80 -6.95 -10.86 5.39
C GLN A 80 -8.48 -10.77 5.53
N THR A 81 -9.00 -9.55 5.45
CA THR A 81 -10.44 -9.27 5.44
C THR A 81 -11.13 -9.89 4.21
N ARG A 82 -12.46 -9.94 4.23
CA ARG A 82 -13.22 -10.40 3.04
C ARG A 82 -12.89 -9.59 1.79
N GLY A 83 -12.75 -8.25 1.93
CA GLY A 83 -12.35 -7.36 0.84
C GLY A 83 -10.94 -7.67 0.33
N PHE A 84 -9.99 -7.93 1.24
CA PHE A 84 -8.62 -8.32 0.90
C PHE A 84 -8.59 -9.64 0.11
N LYS A 85 -9.30 -10.67 0.59
CA LYS A 85 -9.39 -11.98 -0.09
C LYS A 85 -10.05 -11.86 -1.47
N PHE A 86 -11.13 -11.08 -1.57
CA PHE A 86 -11.82 -10.82 -2.82
C PHE A 86 -10.91 -10.15 -3.86
N LEU A 87 -10.19 -9.11 -3.47
CA LEU A 87 -9.24 -8.44 -4.36
C LEU A 87 -8.10 -9.35 -4.79
N ASN A 88 -7.50 -10.12 -3.87
CA ASN A 88 -6.44 -11.08 -4.22
C ASN A 88 -6.91 -12.15 -5.19
N MET A 89 -8.14 -12.64 -5.04
CA MET A 89 -8.74 -13.58 -5.99
C MET A 89 -8.81 -12.96 -7.39
N LEU A 90 -9.29 -11.72 -7.52
CA LEU A 90 -9.38 -11.03 -8.81
C LEU A 90 -8.01 -10.72 -9.41
N PHE A 91 -7.04 -10.32 -8.58
CA PHE A 91 -5.67 -10.05 -9.03
C PHE A 91 -5.01 -11.32 -9.54
N THR A 92 -5.19 -12.44 -8.84
CA THR A 92 -4.68 -13.75 -9.25
C THR A 92 -5.33 -14.22 -10.54
N ASP A 93 -6.64 -14.09 -10.66
CA ASP A 93 -7.38 -14.46 -11.88
C ASP A 93 -6.93 -13.61 -13.09
N ALA A 94 -6.81 -12.29 -12.90
CA ALA A 94 -6.31 -11.39 -13.95
C ALA A 94 -4.90 -11.78 -14.42
N ARG A 95 -4.00 -12.14 -13.51
CA ARG A 95 -2.64 -12.59 -13.86
C ARG A 95 -2.64 -13.90 -14.64
N LEU A 96 -3.34 -14.91 -14.12
CA LEU A 96 -3.25 -16.27 -14.68
C LEU A 96 -3.99 -16.41 -16.02
N HIS A 97 -5.07 -15.64 -16.18
CA HIS A 97 -5.95 -15.78 -17.35
C HIS A 97 -5.95 -14.54 -18.25
N SER A 98 -5.08 -13.56 -17.96
CA SER A 98 -5.04 -12.28 -18.70
C SER A 98 -6.41 -11.58 -18.76
N ASN A 99 -7.21 -11.74 -17.71
CA ASN A 99 -8.53 -11.15 -17.60
C ASN A 99 -8.46 -9.64 -17.30
N THR A 100 -9.53 -8.95 -17.65
CA THR A 100 -9.67 -7.50 -17.42
C THR A 100 -10.84 -7.22 -16.51
N PHE A 101 -10.61 -6.44 -15.43
CA PHE A 101 -11.63 -6.11 -14.45
C PHE A 101 -11.73 -4.61 -14.19
N GLY A 102 -12.97 -4.12 -14.07
CA GLY A 102 -13.31 -2.86 -13.45
C GLY A 102 -13.72 -3.11 -12.00
N ILE A 103 -12.99 -2.54 -11.04
CA ILE A 103 -13.23 -2.75 -9.61
C ILE A 103 -13.55 -1.41 -8.95
N ILE A 104 -14.65 -1.36 -8.19
CA ILE A 104 -15.01 -0.19 -7.40
C ILE A 104 -15.14 -0.55 -5.92
N GLY A 105 -14.89 0.43 -5.08
CA GLY A 105 -15.10 0.30 -3.65
C GLY A 105 -14.91 1.63 -2.94
N ASN A 106 -15.62 1.85 -1.85
CA ASN A 106 -15.52 3.09 -1.10
C ASN A 106 -14.11 3.32 -0.55
N THR A 107 -13.83 4.57 -0.22
CA THR A 107 -12.60 4.94 0.46
C THR A 107 -12.48 4.18 1.78
N GLY A 108 -11.26 3.73 2.12
CA GLY A 108 -11.02 2.99 3.36
C GLY A 108 -11.38 1.50 3.33
N TYR A 109 -11.81 0.93 2.19
CA TYR A 109 -12.12 -0.51 2.07
C TYR A 109 -10.89 -1.41 1.79
N GLY A 110 -9.68 -0.86 1.92
CA GLY A 110 -8.43 -1.63 1.84
C GLY A 110 -7.87 -1.87 0.45
N LYS A 111 -8.42 -1.25 -0.62
CA LYS A 111 -7.96 -1.44 -2.00
C LYS A 111 -6.44 -1.26 -2.16
N THR A 112 -5.94 -0.08 -1.86
CA THR A 112 -4.51 0.24 -1.97
C THR A 112 -3.65 -0.65 -1.06
N GLN A 113 -4.12 -0.97 0.16
CA GLN A 113 -3.39 -1.85 1.06
C GLN A 113 -3.25 -3.26 0.47
N THR A 114 -4.25 -3.75 -0.24
CA THR A 114 -4.17 -5.06 -0.91
C THR A 114 -3.17 -5.04 -2.07
N THR A 115 -3.09 -3.96 -2.84
CA THR A 115 -2.11 -3.85 -3.95
C THR A 115 -0.67 -3.79 -3.44
N GLU A 116 -0.42 -3.25 -2.26
CA GLU A 116 0.90 -3.21 -1.63
C GLU A 116 1.37 -4.60 -1.14
N HIS A 117 0.46 -5.57 -0.99
CA HIS A 117 0.73 -6.93 -0.51
C HIS A 117 0.61 -8.00 -1.60
N ILE A 118 0.38 -7.61 -2.84
CA ILE A 118 0.47 -8.53 -3.97
C ILE A 118 1.93 -8.83 -4.27
N GLY A 119 2.26 -10.09 -4.58
CA GLY A 119 3.62 -10.47 -4.96
C GLY A 119 4.16 -9.61 -6.13
N ASN A 120 5.43 -9.24 -6.06
CA ASN A 120 6.02 -8.20 -6.92
C ASN A 120 6.40 -8.66 -8.32
N ASP A 121 6.38 -9.97 -8.61
CA ASP A 121 6.83 -10.47 -9.90
C ASP A 121 5.82 -10.12 -11.00
N ASN A 122 6.26 -9.26 -11.93
CA ASN A 122 5.51 -8.83 -13.11
C ASN A 122 4.17 -8.12 -12.80
N VAL A 123 4.04 -7.51 -11.62
CA VAL A 123 2.87 -6.71 -11.23
C VAL A 123 3.23 -5.24 -11.17
N PHE A 124 2.51 -4.43 -11.93
CA PHE A 124 2.75 -2.99 -12.07
C PHE A 124 1.54 -2.21 -11.57
N VAL A 125 1.67 -1.63 -10.37
CA VAL A 125 0.58 -0.84 -9.75
C VAL A 125 0.82 0.63 -9.98
N VAL A 126 0.04 1.24 -10.85
CA VAL A 126 0.03 2.69 -11.08
C VAL A 126 -0.96 3.33 -10.12
N LYS A 127 -0.45 4.09 -9.16
CA LYS A 127 -1.27 4.91 -8.28
C LYS A 127 -1.54 6.26 -8.95
N SER A 128 -2.76 6.41 -9.45
CA SER A 128 -3.15 7.59 -10.26
C SER A 128 -3.20 8.88 -9.46
N ASN A 129 -2.88 9.97 -10.12
CA ASN A 129 -2.95 11.33 -9.59
C ASN A 129 -3.67 12.27 -10.54
N GLU A 130 -4.31 13.32 -10.00
CA GLU A 130 -5.05 14.32 -10.78
C GLU A 130 -4.16 15.11 -11.76
N TYR A 131 -2.87 15.26 -11.42
CA TYR A 131 -1.89 15.95 -12.27
C TYR A 131 -1.29 15.07 -13.37
N PHE A 132 -1.69 13.79 -13.48
CA PHE A 132 -1.17 12.94 -14.55
C PHE A 132 -1.59 13.45 -15.93
N THR A 133 -0.58 13.73 -16.74
CA THR A 133 -0.69 13.92 -18.19
C THR A 133 -0.48 12.55 -18.88
N SER A 134 -0.77 12.49 -20.17
CA SER A 134 -0.45 11.31 -21.00
C SER A 134 1.00 10.88 -20.85
N ARG A 135 1.92 11.83 -20.82
CA ARG A 135 3.36 11.57 -20.70
C ARG A 135 3.73 11.04 -19.33
N THR A 136 3.31 11.72 -18.26
CA THR A 136 3.69 11.31 -16.89
C THR A 136 3.09 9.98 -16.49
N PHE A 137 1.92 9.60 -16.99
CA PHE A 137 1.32 8.28 -16.80
C PHE A 137 2.19 7.17 -17.44
N LEU A 138 2.66 7.39 -18.68
CA LEU A 138 3.51 6.40 -19.36
C LEU A 138 4.91 6.34 -18.74
N GLU A 139 5.48 7.47 -18.34
CA GLU A 139 6.74 7.52 -17.60
C GLU A 139 6.66 6.74 -16.28
N GLU A 140 5.54 6.84 -15.56
CA GLU A 140 5.33 6.08 -14.33
C GLU A 140 5.25 4.57 -14.59
N LEU A 141 4.55 4.13 -15.65
CA LEU A 141 4.54 2.72 -16.06
C LEU A 141 5.96 2.23 -16.39
N LEU A 142 6.72 2.99 -17.18
CA LEU A 142 8.11 2.65 -17.51
C LEU A 142 8.99 2.57 -16.26
N ARG A 143 8.84 3.51 -15.33
CA ARG A 143 9.55 3.52 -14.04
C ARG A 143 9.28 2.25 -13.24
N LEU A 144 8.01 1.85 -13.14
CA LEU A 144 7.61 0.62 -12.44
C LEU A 144 8.20 -0.64 -13.09
N MET A 145 8.42 -0.62 -14.41
CA MET A 145 9.09 -1.70 -15.16
C MET A 145 10.61 -1.64 -15.10
N GLY A 146 11.20 -0.74 -14.28
CA GLY A 146 12.65 -0.55 -14.22
C GLY A 146 13.24 0.04 -15.52
N LYS A 147 12.44 0.72 -16.32
CA LYS A 147 12.85 1.39 -17.55
C LYS A 147 12.91 2.90 -17.32
N SER A 148 13.98 3.55 -17.76
CA SER A 148 14.17 5.00 -17.67
C SER A 148 14.65 5.56 -18.99
N GLY A 149 14.27 6.80 -19.30
CA GLY A 149 14.80 7.58 -20.45
C GLY A 149 14.37 7.07 -21.84
N TYR A 150 13.37 6.21 -21.92
CA TYR A 150 12.92 5.64 -23.17
C TYR A 150 11.77 6.45 -23.77
N GLY A 151 12.06 6.96 -24.97
CA GLY A 151 11.07 7.58 -25.83
C GLY A 151 10.87 9.07 -25.56
N THR A 152 10.84 9.82 -26.64
CA THR A 152 10.53 11.25 -26.64
C THR A 152 9.04 11.50 -26.82
N THR A 153 8.30 10.52 -27.36
CA THR A 153 6.87 10.62 -27.65
C THR A 153 6.05 9.59 -26.86
N SER A 154 4.78 9.89 -26.64
CA SER A 154 3.87 8.93 -25.99
C SER A 154 3.73 7.62 -26.79
N ALA A 155 3.84 7.67 -28.12
CA ALA A 155 3.80 6.49 -28.97
C ALA A 155 5.00 5.56 -28.71
N SER A 156 6.23 6.09 -28.73
CA SER A 156 7.43 5.31 -28.46
C SER A 156 7.46 4.74 -27.03
N MET A 157 6.98 5.48 -26.05
CA MET A 157 6.85 4.97 -24.67
C MET A 157 5.85 3.79 -24.60
N MET A 158 4.70 3.91 -25.26
CA MET A 158 3.69 2.86 -25.33
C MET A 158 4.24 1.60 -25.98
N GLU A 159 5.00 1.72 -27.07
CA GLU A 159 5.66 0.58 -27.73
C GLU A 159 6.61 -0.15 -26.79
N VAL A 160 7.45 0.59 -26.03
CA VAL A 160 8.38 -0.01 -25.05
C VAL A 160 7.60 -0.72 -23.93
N ILE A 161 6.51 -0.15 -23.44
CA ILE A 161 5.65 -0.77 -22.43
C ILE A 161 5.08 -2.07 -22.96
N ILE A 162 4.46 -2.07 -24.14
CA ILE A 162 3.85 -3.24 -24.77
C ILE A 162 4.90 -4.34 -25.00
N HIS A 163 6.03 -3.99 -25.61
CA HIS A 163 7.11 -4.97 -25.84
C HIS A 163 7.69 -5.54 -24.56
N THR A 164 7.75 -4.76 -23.49
CA THR A 164 8.20 -5.26 -22.19
C THR A 164 7.20 -6.26 -21.62
N LEU A 165 5.91 -5.93 -21.62
CA LEU A 165 4.86 -6.80 -21.07
C LEU A 165 4.72 -8.12 -21.85
N LEU A 166 4.82 -8.08 -23.18
CA LEU A 166 4.73 -9.29 -24.02
C LEU A 166 5.85 -10.31 -23.78
N ARG A 167 6.94 -9.91 -23.09
CA ARG A 167 8.07 -10.80 -22.74
C ARG A 167 7.99 -11.34 -21.32
N LEU A 168 7.05 -10.85 -20.51
CA LEU A 168 6.90 -11.27 -19.12
C LEU A 168 5.90 -12.43 -19.02
N GLU A 169 6.11 -13.26 -18.03
CA GLU A 169 5.18 -14.33 -17.68
C GLU A 169 4.06 -13.78 -16.78
N SER A 170 2.81 -13.97 -17.19
CA SER A 170 1.61 -13.56 -16.46
C SER A 170 1.67 -12.12 -15.92
N PRO A 171 1.96 -11.11 -16.75
CA PRO A 171 2.03 -9.73 -16.30
C PRO A 171 0.67 -9.20 -15.90
N LEU A 172 0.66 -8.28 -14.93
CA LEU A 172 -0.54 -7.59 -14.44
C LEU A 172 -0.30 -6.10 -14.33
N ILE A 173 -1.17 -5.29 -14.91
CA ILE A 173 -1.24 -3.86 -14.66
C ILE A 173 -2.47 -3.56 -13.80
N ILE A 174 -2.28 -2.85 -12.70
CA ILE A 174 -3.34 -2.31 -11.87
C ILE A 174 -3.27 -0.78 -11.92
N ILE A 175 -4.34 -0.14 -12.37
CA ILE A 175 -4.50 1.32 -12.33
C ILE A 175 -5.38 1.64 -11.13
N ASP A 176 -4.76 2.01 -10.00
CA ASP A 176 -5.47 2.39 -8.77
C ASP A 176 -5.81 3.88 -8.78
N GLU A 177 -6.91 4.24 -8.11
CA GLU A 177 -7.46 5.60 -8.07
C GLU A 177 -7.74 6.19 -9.48
N ALA A 178 -8.17 5.35 -10.41
CA ALA A 178 -8.37 5.72 -11.82
C ALA A 178 -9.44 6.80 -12.06
N ASP A 179 -10.31 7.05 -11.09
CA ASP A 179 -11.24 8.17 -11.09
C ASP A 179 -10.56 9.56 -11.09
N LYS A 180 -9.29 9.64 -10.68
CA LYS A 180 -8.46 10.85 -10.76
C LYS A 180 -7.91 11.16 -12.16
N LEU A 181 -7.89 10.17 -13.06
CA LEU A 181 -7.36 10.34 -14.40
C LEU A 181 -8.32 11.16 -15.26
N ASN A 182 -7.79 12.09 -16.08
CA ASN A 182 -8.55 12.72 -17.14
C ASN A 182 -8.83 11.73 -18.29
N ASP A 183 -9.75 12.09 -19.19
CA ASP A 183 -10.17 11.19 -20.26
C ASP A 183 -9.04 10.75 -21.19
N LYS A 184 -8.11 11.66 -21.51
CA LYS A 184 -6.98 11.34 -22.40
C LYS A 184 -6.10 10.25 -21.82
N VAL A 185 -5.85 10.30 -20.51
CA VAL A 185 -5.04 9.29 -19.81
C VAL A 185 -5.85 8.00 -19.62
N LEU A 186 -7.14 8.11 -19.28
CA LEU A 186 -8.02 6.97 -19.12
C LEU A 186 -8.11 6.13 -20.43
N TYR A 187 -8.03 6.76 -21.59
CA TYR A 187 -8.06 6.05 -22.88
C TYR A 187 -6.82 5.20 -23.15
N PHE A 188 -5.71 5.37 -22.43
CA PHE A 188 -4.59 4.43 -22.52
C PHE A 188 -4.97 3.03 -22.04
N PHE A 189 -5.96 2.90 -21.17
CA PHE A 189 -6.52 1.60 -20.81
C PHE A 189 -7.03 0.85 -22.05
N ILE A 190 -7.70 1.53 -22.97
CA ILE A 190 -8.18 0.94 -24.23
C ILE A 190 -6.98 0.50 -25.09
N SER A 191 -5.98 1.37 -25.23
CA SER A 191 -4.79 1.10 -26.02
C SER A 191 -4.00 -0.09 -25.48
N LEU A 192 -3.84 -0.16 -24.15
CA LEU A 192 -3.18 -1.28 -23.49
C LEU A 192 -3.99 -2.57 -23.67
N TYR A 193 -5.31 -2.53 -23.46
CA TYR A 193 -6.17 -3.69 -23.71
C TYR A 193 -6.02 -4.22 -25.12
N ASN A 194 -6.19 -3.35 -26.13
CA ASN A 194 -6.14 -3.77 -27.52
C ASN A 194 -4.80 -4.39 -27.94
N ALA A 195 -3.70 -3.92 -27.34
CA ALA A 195 -2.35 -4.44 -27.64
C ALA A 195 -1.99 -5.70 -26.84
N LEU A 196 -2.64 -5.94 -25.70
CA LEU A 196 -2.23 -6.94 -24.72
C LEU A 196 -3.34 -7.96 -24.40
N GLU A 197 -4.44 -7.97 -25.15
CA GLU A 197 -5.56 -8.90 -24.98
C GLU A 197 -5.07 -10.34 -24.97
N GLY A 198 -5.45 -11.10 -23.93
CA GLY A 198 -5.01 -12.47 -23.73
C GLY A 198 -3.51 -12.66 -23.38
N LYS A 199 -2.78 -11.57 -23.09
CA LYS A 199 -1.33 -11.60 -22.76
C LYS A 199 -1.00 -10.92 -21.43
N CYS A 200 -1.84 -10.02 -20.96
CA CYS A 200 -1.63 -9.26 -19.74
C CYS A 200 -2.94 -9.04 -19.01
N GLY A 201 -2.95 -9.28 -17.71
CA GLY A 201 -4.07 -8.90 -16.86
C GLY A 201 -4.16 -7.38 -16.75
N LEU A 202 -5.37 -6.82 -16.84
CA LEU A 202 -5.60 -5.39 -16.72
C LEU A 202 -6.68 -5.10 -15.68
N ILE A 203 -6.36 -4.30 -14.68
CA ILE A 203 -7.33 -3.88 -13.67
C ILE A 203 -7.40 -2.36 -13.61
N ILE A 204 -8.61 -1.85 -13.68
CA ILE A 204 -8.92 -0.47 -13.37
C ILE A 204 -9.69 -0.41 -12.05
N MET A 205 -9.14 0.27 -11.05
CA MET A 205 -9.69 0.27 -9.70
C MET A 205 -9.90 1.71 -9.21
N ALA A 206 -11.06 1.98 -8.59
CA ALA A 206 -11.41 3.33 -8.15
C ALA A 206 -12.50 3.35 -7.07
N THR A 207 -12.97 4.55 -6.76
CA THR A 207 -14.20 4.76 -6.01
C THR A 207 -15.44 4.55 -6.91
N PRO A 208 -16.66 4.42 -6.36
CA PRO A 208 -17.90 4.33 -7.15
C PRO A 208 -18.10 5.50 -8.13
N TYR A 209 -17.37 6.60 -7.95
CA TYR A 209 -17.41 7.74 -8.87
C TYR A 209 -16.96 7.35 -10.29
N LEU A 210 -15.98 6.45 -10.45
CA LEU A 210 -15.56 5.98 -11.77
C LEU A 210 -16.69 5.28 -12.51
N LYS A 211 -17.45 4.42 -11.81
CA LYS A 211 -18.61 3.75 -12.40
C LYS A 211 -19.62 4.77 -12.90
N LYS A 212 -20.01 5.72 -12.04
CA LYS A 212 -20.94 6.80 -12.41
C LYS A 212 -20.44 7.57 -13.65
N ARG A 213 -19.16 7.96 -13.65
CA ARG A 213 -18.54 8.68 -14.78
C ARG A 213 -18.58 7.87 -16.08
N ILE A 214 -18.36 6.55 -16.02
CA ILE A 214 -18.40 5.68 -17.20
C ILE A 214 -19.85 5.50 -17.66
N ASP A 215 -20.78 5.22 -16.78
CA ASP A 215 -22.21 5.09 -17.11
C ASP A 215 -22.74 6.38 -17.77
N ASP A 216 -22.45 7.55 -17.20
CA ASP A 216 -22.82 8.86 -17.76
C ASP A 216 -22.17 9.08 -19.14
N GLY A 217 -20.91 8.67 -19.32
CA GLY A 217 -20.21 8.76 -20.60
C GLY A 217 -20.81 7.87 -21.68
N VAL A 218 -21.21 6.66 -21.31
CA VAL A 218 -21.93 5.71 -22.19
C VAL A 218 -23.29 6.30 -22.60
N HIS A 219 -24.09 6.76 -21.65
CA HIS A 219 -25.41 7.37 -21.92
C HIS A 219 -25.31 8.59 -22.84
N LYS A 220 -24.28 9.40 -22.68
CA LYS A 220 -24.02 10.59 -23.52
C LYS A 220 -23.27 10.28 -24.82
N SER A 221 -23.07 8.99 -25.14
CA SER A 221 -22.27 8.54 -26.30
C SER A 221 -20.88 9.20 -26.39
N LYS A 222 -20.26 9.46 -25.25
CA LYS A 222 -18.95 10.09 -25.17
C LYS A 222 -17.89 9.13 -25.71
N LYS A 223 -16.98 9.65 -26.58
CA LYS A 223 -15.93 8.86 -27.21
C LYS A 223 -15.12 8.04 -26.18
N GLY A 224 -14.89 6.76 -26.46
CA GLY A 224 -14.05 5.85 -25.65
C GLY A 224 -14.75 5.24 -24.44
N TYR A 225 -15.84 5.80 -23.92
CA TYR A 225 -16.49 5.28 -22.72
C TYR A 225 -17.21 3.94 -22.96
N GLN A 226 -17.87 3.78 -24.09
CA GLN A 226 -18.46 2.51 -24.50
C GLN A 226 -17.40 1.40 -24.63
N GLU A 227 -16.22 1.75 -25.13
CA GLU A 227 -15.11 0.81 -25.25
C GLU A 227 -14.59 0.38 -23.87
N ILE A 228 -14.29 1.32 -22.97
CA ILE A 228 -13.88 0.99 -21.59
C ILE A 228 -14.91 0.09 -20.94
N TYR A 229 -16.20 0.46 -21.02
CA TYR A 229 -17.29 -0.33 -20.44
C TYR A 229 -17.35 -1.75 -21.01
N SER A 230 -17.14 -1.91 -22.31
CA SER A 230 -17.08 -3.22 -22.96
C SER A 230 -15.88 -4.05 -22.49
N ARG A 231 -14.68 -3.43 -22.35
CA ARG A 231 -13.42 -4.12 -21.98
C ARG A 231 -13.44 -4.64 -20.54
N ILE A 232 -14.13 -3.96 -19.63
CA ILE A 232 -14.30 -4.43 -18.24
C ILE A 232 -15.48 -5.43 -18.07
N GLY A 233 -16.01 -5.97 -19.16
CA GLY A 233 -17.10 -6.94 -19.12
C GLY A 233 -18.48 -6.34 -18.85
N ARG A 234 -18.67 -5.06 -19.12
CA ARG A 234 -19.95 -4.30 -18.94
C ARG A 234 -20.47 -4.23 -17.51
N HIS A 235 -19.65 -4.51 -16.53
CA HIS A 235 -20.00 -4.37 -15.13
C HIS A 235 -18.76 -4.07 -14.28
N PHE A 236 -18.99 -3.46 -13.15
CA PHE A 236 -17.97 -3.27 -12.13
C PHE A 236 -18.14 -4.27 -11.00
N LEU A 237 -17.04 -4.85 -10.56
CA LEU A 237 -17.00 -5.68 -9.37
C LEU A 237 -16.83 -4.79 -8.14
N GLU A 238 -17.69 -4.97 -7.15
CA GLU A 238 -17.68 -4.11 -5.96
C GLU A 238 -16.96 -4.79 -4.80
N VAL A 239 -15.98 -4.08 -4.23
CA VAL A 239 -15.26 -4.54 -3.04
C VAL A 239 -16.22 -4.62 -1.85
N PRO A 240 -16.34 -5.78 -1.20
CA PRO A 240 -17.24 -5.94 -0.06
C PRO A 240 -16.94 -4.92 1.05
N LYS A 241 -18.00 -4.31 1.60
CA LYS A 241 -17.90 -3.45 2.77
C LYS A 241 -17.28 -4.25 3.93
N PRO A 242 -16.28 -3.70 4.65
CA PRO A 242 -15.73 -4.35 5.84
C PRO A 242 -16.82 -4.69 6.85
N SER A 243 -16.89 -5.94 7.29
CA SER A 243 -17.84 -6.37 8.30
C SER A 243 -17.33 -6.07 9.71
N LYS A 244 -18.22 -6.19 10.69
CA LYS A 244 -17.85 -6.13 12.11
C LYS A 244 -16.74 -7.12 12.43
N ASN A 245 -16.84 -8.35 11.94
CA ASN A 245 -15.83 -9.39 12.15
C ASN A 245 -14.48 -9.04 11.52
N ASP A 246 -14.46 -8.47 10.30
CA ASP A 246 -13.22 -8.00 9.68
C ASP A 246 -12.55 -6.93 10.53
N ILE A 247 -13.32 -5.97 11.02
CA ILE A 247 -12.81 -4.85 11.83
C ILE A 247 -12.33 -5.34 13.19
N PHE A 248 -13.08 -6.22 13.86
CA PHE A 248 -12.69 -6.82 15.13
C PHE A 248 -11.38 -7.61 14.98
N ALA A 249 -11.25 -8.44 13.95
CA ALA A 249 -10.01 -9.18 13.69
C ALA A 249 -8.81 -8.24 13.47
N ILE A 250 -9.00 -7.10 12.80
CA ILE A 250 -7.94 -6.08 12.66
C ILE A 250 -7.56 -5.49 14.01
N ILE A 251 -8.53 -5.12 14.84
CA ILE A 251 -8.32 -4.50 16.15
C ILE A 251 -7.57 -5.48 17.07
N GLU A 252 -8.00 -6.75 17.12
CA GLU A 252 -7.38 -7.82 17.92
C GLU A 252 -5.96 -8.12 17.48
N ALA A 253 -5.73 -8.26 16.17
CA ALA A 253 -4.39 -8.49 15.63
C ALA A 253 -3.42 -7.36 15.98
N ASN A 254 -3.93 -6.15 16.22
CA ASN A 254 -3.16 -4.97 16.56
C ASN A 254 -3.19 -4.62 18.06
N GLY A 255 -3.54 -5.59 18.93
CA GLY A 255 -3.26 -5.55 20.37
C GLY A 255 -4.42 -5.10 21.27
N ILE A 256 -5.63 -4.92 20.75
CA ILE A 256 -6.80 -4.57 21.57
C ILE A 256 -7.77 -5.75 21.62
N THR A 257 -7.95 -6.35 22.81
CA THR A 257 -8.82 -7.51 23.01
C THR A 257 -10.11 -7.18 23.77
N ASP A 258 -10.17 -6.02 24.42
CA ASP A 258 -11.35 -5.59 25.19
C ASP A 258 -12.56 -5.31 24.29
N GLU A 259 -13.69 -5.98 24.58
CA GLU A 259 -14.91 -5.94 23.79
C GLU A 259 -15.57 -4.55 23.72
N LEU A 260 -15.50 -3.79 24.82
CA LEU A 260 -16.08 -2.43 24.86
C LEU A 260 -15.29 -1.49 23.94
N THR A 261 -13.98 -1.54 24.03
CA THR A 261 -13.07 -0.76 23.19
C THR A 261 -13.22 -1.13 21.72
N LYS A 262 -13.25 -2.44 21.38
CA LYS A 262 -13.50 -2.92 20.01
C LYS A 262 -14.82 -2.39 19.45
N THR A 263 -15.89 -2.49 20.23
CA THR A 263 -17.20 -2.00 19.83
C THR A 263 -17.21 -0.49 19.64
N GLY A 264 -16.55 0.25 20.54
CA GLY A 264 -16.38 1.70 20.42
C GLY A 264 -15.65 2.12 19.15
N ILE A 265 -14.54 1.43 18.81
CA ILE A 265 -13.78 1.68 17.59
C ILE A 265 -14.62 1.34 16.35
N TYR A 266 -15.31 0.19 16.34
CA TYR A 266 -16.19 -0.20 15.24
C TYR A 266 -17.23 0.86 14.94
N ASN A 267 -17.96 1.33 15.96
CA ASN A 267 -19.02 2.32 15.80
C ASN A 267 -18.49 3.67 15.31
N LYS A 268 -17.31 4.10 15.79
CA LYS A 268 -16.69 5.37 15.37
C LYS A 268 -16.01 5.33 14.01
N SER A 269 -15.62 4.15 13.54
CA SER A 269 -14.87 3.98 12.30
C SER A 269 -15.72 4.09 11.03
N GLU A 270 -17.05 3.93 11.13
CA GLU A 270 -17.96 3.88 9.98
C GLU A 270 -17.55 2.86 8.90
N CYS A 271 -16.86 1.79 9.30
CA CYS A 271 -16.25 0.78 8.44
C CYS A 271 -15.13 1.29 7.51
N ASP A 272 -14.54 2.46 7.79
CA ASP A 272 -13.32 2.93 7.16
C ASP A 272 -12.09 2.36 7.88
N LEU A 273 -11.33 1.49 7.22
CA LEU A 273 -10.15 0.82 7.80
C LEU A 273 -9.00 1.80 8.14
N ARG A 274 -8.93 2.96 7.48
CA ARG A 274 -7.98 4.03 7.85
C ARG A 274 -8.38 4.65 9.20
N SER A 275 -9.68 4.83 9.40
CA SER A 275 -10.23 5.30 10.68
C SER A 275 -10.00 4.27 11.78
N VAL A 276 -10.22 2.97 11.50
CA VAL A 276 -9.90 1.87 12.44
C VAL A 276 -8.44 1.96 12.88
N LYS A 277 -7.50 2.07 11.94
CA LYS A 277 -6.06 2.18 12.26
C LYS A 277 -5.78 3.36 13.19
N ARG A 278 -6.32 4.54 12.90
CA ARG A 278 -6.13 5.75 13.74
C ARG A 278 -6.71 5.58 15.15
N LEU A 279 -7.90 5.00 15.25
CA LEU A 279 -8.57 4.77 16.52
C LEU A 279 -7.85 3.73 17.39
N VAL A 280 -7.34 2.64 16.80
CA VAL A 280 -6.51 1.64 17.49
C VAL A 280 -5.25 2.31 18.04
N HIS A 281 -4.51 3.07 17.23
CA HIS A 281 -3.32 3.80 17.70
C HIS A 281 -3.64 4.78 18.85
N ALA A 282 -4.77 5.47 18.77
CA ALA A 282 -5.18 6.40 19.83
C ALA A 282 -5.50 5.66 21.13
N SER A 283 -6.21 4.51 21.06
CA SER A 283 -6.56 3.71 22.23
C SER A 283 -5.34 3.09 22.90
N LEU A 284 -4.36 2.58 22.11
CA LEU A 284 -3.12 2.04 22.67
C LEU A 284 -2.30 3.11 23.40
N LYS A 285 -2.17 4.31 22.84
CA LYS A 285 -1.49 5.44 23.52
C LYS A 285 -2.17 5.87 24.81
N GLN A 286 -3.49 5.77 24.92
CA GLN A 286 -4.21 6.10 26.14
C GLN A 286 -4.02 5.04 27.23
N ALA A 287 -3.76 3.79 26.88
CA ALA A 287 -3.49 2.70 27.81
C ALA A 287 -2.04 2.72 28.35
N GLU A 288 -1.13 3.47 27.71
CA GLU A 288 0.28 3.63 28.13
C GLU A 288 0.46 4.83 29.11
N VAL A 289 -0.59 5.63 29.35
CA VAL A 289 -0.61 6.79 30.27
C VAL A 289 -1.34 6.44 31.57
#